data_765f9987eb45ca4eff8929c08cea390c
#
_entry.id   765f9987eb45ca4eff8929c08cea390c
#
_cell.length_a   1.000
_cell.length_b   1.000
_cell.length_c   1.000
_cell.angle_alpha   90.00
_cell.angle_beta   90.00
_cell.angle_gamma   90.00
#
_symmetry.space_group_name_H-M   'P 1'
#
loop_
_entity.id
_entity.type
_entity.pdbx_description
1 polymer ?
#
loop_
_entity_poly.entity_id
_entity_poly.type
_entity_poly.pdbx_seq_one_letter_code
_entity_poly.pdbx_strand_id
1 'polypeptide(L)'
;MIETTVPSPQEKLAMDYLARRVLLSFMADRSVPLRSTELRERVQDLGLSSSELRALLWNQPEKFIQEERRWLPLYRKVSNQLPVVAFIERVVRAVGAPVARNSLALELGARYRRSHEYFETILPRLCQNAQTVFITPSQFVGLREWLFRPEWIEPIAYLWEEPAERERAVHDALFYNDLAWQEVEPYLKRARKMKLDFTQPTWVLEFLKATDEPLPNRLLGFLHWYFNLDPDPRWVFPYDGVTLFEAVYSTGDYTWGSDGRWYPPSIEAEWVELGRARVRQWLAEMPAEETQPLELRHEEIEQIVSQLLQQKGIARASRLLGEMFEVSPKSRTFREDLDTLITALWSDGRLIWYGYDRFGREEDLPEYVQTVPIAFEFPPVPDIRNPQGEPYDVLLSPDGYPRPLREEIRDPRAQDVLDEETPQAAPEVPNKVRVVLRPPHKDLGTLPLCQIPVGFFADEPPLQQITFIDENNQEHEVWLNHSTRLIYGLFDKFAPLSPPSGVVFELERTDQPDRFYFRLLKETDPLLTITSSRYERLLKLQEEADQLSTYHLLVTIMRDHPRGADYLTLHNEVNVVRRTRRELTASILSAYPCFELHKGSPVWRLNEDEIDKPIAKKARPYLIG
;
A
#
# COMPACT_ATOMS: atom_id res chain seq x y z
N MET A 1 24.00 -20.35 3.15
CA MET A 1 23.95 -20.51 1.68
C MET A 1 22.67 -21.27 1.38
N ILE A 2 21.67 -20.57 0.88
CA ILE A 2 20.43 -21.19 0.39
C ILE A 2 20.82 -21.72 -0.99
N GLU A 3 20.73 -23.03 -1.19
CA GLU A 3 20.89 -23.62 -2.52
C GLU A 3 19.82 -23.02 -3.43
N THR A 4 20.23 -22.12 -4.30
CA THR A 4 19.39 -21.65 -5.40
C THR A 4 19.13 -22.85 -6.29
N THR A 5 17.95 -23.43 -6.17
CA THR A 5 17.50 -24.54 -7.02
C THR A 5 17.51 -24.08 -8.47
N VAL A 6 18.33 -24.74 -9.29
CA VAL A 6 18.39 -24.49 -10.74
C VAL A 6 16.97 -24.68 -11.31
N PRO A 7 16.43 -23.71 -12.06
CA PRO A 7 15.08 -23.82 -12.60
C PRO A 7 14.99 -25.02 -13.57
N SER A 8 13.88 -25.73 -13.51
CA SER A 8 13.57 -26.79 -14.46
C SER A 8 13.43 -26.22 -15.89
N PRO A 9 13.56 -27.06 -16.94
CA PRO A 9 13.36 -26.59 -18.31
C PRO A 9 12.00 -25.91 -18.53
N GLN A 10 10.94 -26.39 -17.90
CA GLN A 10 9.60 -25.79 -17.99
C GLN A 10 9.52 -24.45 -17.27
N GLU A 11 10.11 -24.34 -16.07
CA GLU A 11 10.22 -23.06 -15.36
C GLU A 11 11.01 -22.03 -16.19
N LYS A 12 12.09 -22.45 -16.86
CA LYS A 12 12.84 -21.56 -17.73
C LYS A 12 11.98 -21.02 -18.87
N LEU A 13 11.23 -21.88 -19.56
CA LEU A 13 10.29 -21.45 -20.60
C LEU A 13 9.23 -20.48 -20.08
N ALA A 14 8.68 -20.77 -18.90
CA ALA A 14 7.71 -19.91 -18.24
C ALA A 14 8.31 -18.53 -17.90
N MET A 15 9.53 -18.49 -17.38
CA MET A 15 10.23 -17.24 -17.08
C MET A 15 10.58 -16.46 -18.36
N ASP A 16 11.01 -17.15 -19.42
CA ASP A 16 11.25 -16.53 -20.73
C ASP A 16 9.97 -15.95 -21.32
N TYR A 17 8.83 -16.62 -21.15
CA TYR A 17 7.53 -16.12 -21.58
C TYR A 17 7.13 -14.83 -20.83
N LEU A 18 7.24 -14.81 -19.50
CA LEU A 18 6.95 -13.61 -18.71
C LEU A 18 7.87 -12.44 -19.11
N ALA A 19 9.17 -12.69 -19.23
CA ALA A 19 10.14 -11.68 -19.65
C ALA A 19 9.86 -11.15 -21.06
N ARG A 20 9.46 -12.02 -22.00
CA ARG A 20 9.03 -11.65 -23.35
C ARG A 20 7.88 -10.63 -23.30
N ARG A 21 6.83 -10.92 -22.50
CA ARG A 21 5.68 -10.04 -22.36
C ARG A 21 6.08 -8.66 -21.82
N VAL A 22 6.99 -8.63 -20.86
CA VAL A 22 7.55 -7.38 -20.34
C VAL A 22 8.40 -6.66 -21.38
N LEU A 23 9.30 -7.37 -22.11
CA LEU A 23 10.11 -6.75 -23.17
C LEU A 23 9.24 -6.13 -24.27
N LEU A 24 8.18 -6.82 -24.69
CA LEU A 24 7.24 -6.31 -25.68
C LEU A 24 6.49 -5.06 -25.19
N SER A 25 6.22 -4.96 -23.88
CA SER A 25 5.59 -3.77 -23.31
C SER A 25 6.47 -2.51 -23.35
N PHE A 26 7.80 -2.67 -23.35
CA PHE A 26 8.73 -1.55 -23.56
C PHE A 26 8.71 -1.03 -24.99
N MET A 27 8.38 -1.86 -25.97
CA MET A 27 8.36 -1.49 -27.40
C MET A 27 7.12 -0.67 -27.78
N ALA A 28 6.08 -0.70 -26.96
CA ALA A 28 4.84 0.04 -27.20
C ALA A 28 5.00 1.56 -27.02
N ASP A 29 6.12 2.01 -26.43
CA ASP A 29 6.34 3.42 -26.09
C ASP A 29 7.81 3.83 -26.28
N ARG A 30 8.05 5.14 -26.42
CA ARG A 30 9.39 5.68 -26.67
C ARG A 30 10.34 5.32 -25.52
N SER A 31 11.52 4.90 -25.88
CA SER A 31 12.78 4.58 -25.15
C SER A 31 13.04 5.12 -23.74
N VAL A 32 12.03 5.34 -22.90
CA VAL A 32 12.17 5.86 -21.54
C VAL A 32 12.34 4.68 -20.58
N PRO A 33 13.28 4.72 -19.62
CA PRO A 33 13.34 3.76 -18.54
C PRO A 33 12.05 3.83 -17.70
N LEU A 34 11.47 2.68 -17.35
CA LEU A 34 10.18 2.56 -16.66
C LEU A 34 10.35 1.99 -15.24
N ARG A 35 9.51 2.43 -14.32
CA ARG A 35 9.37 1.79 -13.00
C ARG A 35 8.59 0.48 -13.12
N SER A 36 8.77 -0.44 -12.21
CA SER A 36 7.98 -1.68 -12.22
C SER A 36 6.49 -1.45 -11.97
N THR A 37 6.11 -0.34 -11.32
CA THR A 37 4.69 0.08 -11.22
C THR A 37 4.10 0.44 -12.58
N GLU A 38 4.82 1.22 -13.38
CA GLU A 38 4.42 1.59 -14.76
C GLU A 38 4.37 0.35 -15.68
N LEU A 39 5.35 -0.55 -15.53
CA LEU A 39 5.38 -1.82 -16.25
C LEU A 39 4.22 -2.73 -15.87
N ARG A 40 3.85 -2.79 -14.58
CA ARG A 40 2.69 -3.57 -14.11
C ARG A 40 1.41 -3.14 -14.80
N GLU A 41 1.20 -1.85 -14.98
CA GLU A 41 0.03 -1.33 -15.69
C GLU A 41 -0.05 -1.80 -17.14
N ARG A 42 1.11 -2.02 -17.79
CA ARG A 42 1.20 -2.49 -19.18
C ARG A 42 1.04 -4.00 -19.33
N VAL A 43 1.31 -4.77 -18.28
CA VAL A 43 1.26 -6.24 -18.27
C VAL A 43 0.30 -6.76 -17.19
N GLN A 44 -0.83 -6.09 -16.99
CA GLN A 44 -1.84 -6.44 -15.97
C GLN A 44 -2.37 -7.86 -16.11
N ASP A 45 -2.45 -8.36 -17.32
CA ASP A 45 -2.89 -9.71 -17.66
C ASP A 45 -1.97 -10.80 -17.11
N LEU A 46 -0.71 -10.49 -16.80
CA LEU A 46 0.19 -11.42 -16.11
C LEU A 46 -0.15 -11.59 -14.62
N GLY A 47 -0.96 -10.69 -14.03
CA GLY A 47 -1.39 -10.76 -12.63
C GLY A 47 -0.23 -10.66 -11.62
N LEU A 48 0.90 -10.04 -11.99
CA LEU A 48 2.04 -9.79 -11.12
C LEU A 48 1.87 -8.48 -10.35
N SER A 49 2.21 -8.47 -9.07
CA SER A 49 2.41 -7.24 -8.30
C SER A 49 3.69 -6.52 -8.75
N SER A 50 3.83 -5.23 -8.41
CA SER A 50 5.06 -4.48 -8.73
C SER A 50 6.32 -5.10 -8.13
N SER A 51 6.22 -5.64 -6.90
CA SER A 51 7.33 -6.33 -6.24
C SER A 51 7.68 -7.67 -6.90
N GLU A 52 6.68 -8.45 -7.34
CA GLU A 52 6.89 -9.68 -8.12
C GLU A 52 7.53 -9.36 -9.47
N LEU A 53 7.05 -8.31 -10.15
CA LEU A 53 7.63 -7.87 -11.42
C LEU A 53 9.09 -7.43 -11.24
N ARG A 54 9.41 -6.70 -10.18
CA ARG A 54 10.79 -6.34 -9.84
C ARG A 54 11.65 -7.58 -9.61
N ALA A 55 11.16 -8.60 -8.91
CA ALA A 55 11.88 -9.85 -8.71
C ALA A 55 12.14 -10.58 -10.04
N LEU A 56 11.19 -10.57 -10.97
CA LEU A 56 11.35 -11.08 -12.33
C LEU A 56 12.49 -10.36 -13.06
N LEU A 57 12.47 -9.03 -13.08
CA LEU A 57 13.45 -8.21 -13.78
C LEU A 57 14.86 -8.36 -13.19
N TRP A 58 14.95 -8.37 -11.88
CA TRP A 58 16.23 -8.53 -11.16
C TRP A 58 16.92 -9.88 -11.43
N ASN A 59 16.13 -10.93 -11.53
CA ASN A 59 16.67 -12.28 -11.77
C ASN A 59 16.89 -12.62 -13.25
N GLN A 60 16.75 -11.64 -14.16
CA GLN A 60 17.07 -11.78 -15.59
C GLN A 60 18.01 -10.66 -16.07
N PRO A 61 19.24 -10.57 -15.53
CA PRO A 61 20.19 -9.50 -15.87
C PRO A 61 20.66 -9.55 -17.31
N GLU A 62 20.48 -10.68 -17.99
CA GLU A 62 20.78 -10.82 -19.42
C GLU A 62 19.73 -10.16 -20.33
N LYS A 63 18.57 -9.79 -19.79
CA LYS A 63 17.47 -9.14 -20.54
C LYS A 63 17.19 -7.73 -20.06
N PHE A 64 17.37 -7.44 -18.76
CA PHE A 64 17.00 -6.18 -18.14
C PHE A 64 18.16 -5.57 -17.36
N ILE A 65 18.21 -4.26 -17.31
CA ILE A 65 19.13 -3.49 -16.46
C ILE A 65 18.35 -2.41 -15.73
N GLN A 66 18.75 -2.14 -14.49
CA GLN A 66 18.20 -1.07 -13.69
C GLN A 66 19.16 0.13 -13.67
N GLU A 67 18.63 1.34 -13.91
CA GLU A 67 19.33 2.61 -13.80
C GLU A 67 18.42 3.60 -13.06
N GLU A 68 18.93 4.26 -12.03
CA GLU A 68 18.18 5.23 -11.22
C GLU A 68 16.79 4.70 -10.78
N ARG A 69 16.76 3.43 -10.31
CA ARG A 69 15.52 2.72 -9.91
C ARG A 69 14.48 2.56 -11.03
N ARG A 70 14.90 2.67 -12.28
CA ARG A 70 14.08 2.46 -13.48
C ARG A 70 14.66 1.32 -14.29
N TRP A 71 13.81 0.59 -14.95
CA TRP A 71 14.18 -0.57 -15.75
C TRP A 71 14.21 -0.24 -17.23
N LEU A 72 15.12 -0.86 -17.92
CA LEU A 72 15.19 -0.82 -19.38
C LEU A 72 15.71 -2.16 -19.92
N PRO A 73 15.32 -2.52 -21.16
CA PRO A 73 15.87 -3.69 -21.82
C PRO A 73 17.38 -3.55 -22.05
N LEU A 74 18.14 -4.60 -21.69
CA LEU A 74 19.60 -4.60 -21.84
C LEU A 74 20.03 -4.41 -23.31
N TYR A 75 19.23 -4.84 -24.28
CA TYR A 75 19.55 -4.65 -25.69
C TYR A 75 19.64 -3.17 -26.11
N ARG A 76 19.06 -2.25 -25.34
CA ARG A 76 19.19 -0.81 -25.56
C ARG A 76 20.56 -0.25 -25.15
N LYS A 77 21.29 -0.95 -24.29
CA LYS A 77 22.63 -0.56 -23.79
C LYS A 77 23.76 -1.05 -24.69
N VAL A 78 23.78 -0.61 -25.93
CA VAL A 78 24.84 -0.93 -26.89
C VAL A 78 25.29 0.34 -27.59
N SER A 79 26.49 0.27 -28.19
CA SER A 79 27.03 1.40 -28.97
C SER A 79 26.07 1.85 -30.07
N ASN A 80 25.94 3.16 -30.24
CA ASN A 80 25.15 3.76 -31.32
C ASN A 80 25.69 3.46 -32.72
N GLN A 81 26.89 2.89 -32.81
CA GLN A 81 27.52 2.48 -34.08
C GLN A 81 27.12 1.07 -34.52
N LEU A 82 26.32 0.35 -33.73
CA LEU A 82 25.88 -1.00 -34.11
C LEU A 82 25.05 -0.93 -35.40
N PRO A 83 25.37 -1.77 -36.43
CA PRO A 83 24.58 -1.85 -37.67
C PRO A 83 23.12 -2.19 -37.41
N VAL A 84 22.19 -1.64 -38.19
CA VAL A 84 20.74 -1.80 -37.99
C VAL A 84 20.34 -3.28 -37.92
N VAL A 85 20.83 -4.13 -38.82
CA VAL A 85 20.50 -5.57 -38.83
C VAL A 85 21.01 -6.28 -37.57
N ALA A 86 22.21 -5.94 -37.10
CA ALA A 86 22.75 -6.50 -35.87
C ALA A 86 21.96 -6.07 -34.62
N PHE A 87 21.41 -4.87 -34.65
CA PHE A 87 20.51 -4.42 -33.57
C PHE A 87 19.15 -5.14 -33.63
N ILE A 88 18.57 -5.32 -34.82
CA ILE A 88 17.35 -6.13 -35.02
C ILE A 88 17.55 -7.54 -34.46
N GLU A 89 18.64 -8.20 -34.85
CA GLU A 89 18.98 -9.54 -34.36
C GLU A 89 19.03 -9.57 -32.83
N ARG A 90 19.70 -8.57 -32.20
CA ARG A 90 19.83 -8.48 -30.76
C ARG A 90 18.48 -8.31 -30.06
N VAL A 91 17.60 -7.47 -30.62
CA VAL A 91 16.24 -7.27 -30.10
C VAL A 91 15.43 -8.57 -30.17
N VAL A 92 15.38 -9.20 -31.34
CA VAL A 92 14.61 -10.43 -31.54
C VAL A 92 15.15 -11.59 -30.70
N ARG A 93 16.47 -11.67 -30.54
CA ARG A 93 17.12 -12.66 -29.64
C ARG A 93 16.77 -12.44 -28.20
N ALA A 94 16.76 -11.19 -27.71
CA ALA A 94 16.37 -10.86 -26.34
C ALA A 94 14.90 -11.21 -26.06
N VAL A 95 14.01 -10.95 -27.00
CA VAL A 95 12.58 -11.30 -26.90
C VAL A 95 12.37 -12.81 -26.96
N GLY A 96 13.22 -13.55 -27.72
CA GLY A 96 13.11 -14.99 -27.90
C GLY A 96 11.88 -15.45 -28.71
N ALA A 97 11.23 -14.52 -29.42
CA ALA A 97 10.05 -14.78 -30.23
C ALA A 97 9.99 -13.81 -31.44
N PRO A 98 9.17 -14.09 -32.46
CA PRO A 98 8.94 -13.14 -33.55
C PRO A 98 8.41 -11.80 -33.03
N VAL A 99 8.97 -10.70 -33.54
CA VAL A 99 8.63 -9.34 -33.16
C VAL A 99 7.94 -8.64 -34.32
N ALA A 100 6.83 -7.96 -34.04
CA ALA A 100 6.08 -7.25 -35.07
C ALA A 100 6.91 -6.10 -35.68
N ARG A 101 6.78 -5.89 -37.00
CA ARG A 101 7.51 -4.88 -37.75
C ARG A 101 7.33 -3.47 -37.17
N ASN A 102 6.12 -3.10 -36.80
CA ASN A 102 5.84 -1.79 -36.22
C ASN A 102 6.57 -1.57 -34.88
N SER A 103 6.58 -2.57 -34.01
CA SER A 103 7.30 -2.51 -32.73
C SER A 103 8.81 -2.35 -32.92
N LEU A 104 9.40 -3.09 -33.86
CA LEU A 104 10.80 -2.92 -34.22
C LEU A 104 11.08 -1.56 -34.86
N ALA A 105 10.18 -1.04 -35.69
CA ALA A 105 10.32 0.27 -36.30
C ALA A 105 10.34 1.38 -35.26
N LEU A 106 9.53 1.29 -34.20
CA LEU A 106 9.54 2.22 -33.05
C LEU A 106 10.90 2.18 -32.32
N GLU A 107 11.40 0.98 -32.02
CA GLU A 107 12.72 0.80 -31.36
C GLU A 107 13.87 1.39 -32.19
N LEU A 108 13.86 1.11 -33.51
CA LEU A 108 14.86 1.63 -34.43
C LEU A 108 14.77 3.15 -34.58
N GLY A 109 13.55 3.68 -34.68
CA GLY A 109 13.30 5.12 -34.75
C GLY A 109 13.88 5.87 -33.57
N ALA A 110 13.59 5.38 -32.37
CA ALA A 110 14.11 5.94 -31.14
C ALA A 110 15.64 5.88 -31.07
N ARG A 111 16.23 4.75 -31.44
CA ARG A 111 17.67 4.53 -31.38
C ARG A 111 18.47 5.36 -32.40
N TYR A 112 18.04 5.32 -33.67
CA TYR A 112 18.77 5.96 -34.76
C TYR A 112 18.31 7.40 -35.06
N ARG A 113 17.41 7.94 -34.23
CA ARG A 113 16.86 9.31 -34.34
C ARG A 113 16.25 9.60 -35.73
N ARG A 114 15.48 8.64 -36.24
CA ARG A 114 14.70 8.77 -37.47
C ARG A 114 13.25 8.41 -37.20
N SER A 115 12.36 8.77 -38.14
CA SER A 115 10.95 8.43 -37.98
C SER A 115 10.72 6.91 -38.03
N HIS A 116 9.71 6.44 -37.34
CA HIS A 116 9.34 5.01 -37.34
C HIS A 116 8.84 4.59 -38.74
N GLU A 117 8.15 5.46 -39.47
CA GLU A 117 7.68 5.18 -40.84
C GLU A 117 8.82 4.91 -41.79
N TYR A 118 9.96 5.60 -41.61
CA TYR A 118 11.16 5.29 -42.38
C TYR A 118 11.60 3.85 -42.17
N PHE A 119 11.65 3.40 -40.90
CA PHE A 119 12.06 2.02 -40.62
C PHE A 119 10.99 1.00 -41.03
N GLU A 120 9.71 1.30 -40.85
CA GLU A 120 8.65 0.45 -41.37
C GLU A 120 8.80 0.19 -42.88
N THR A 121 9.18 1.21 -43.65
CA THR A 121 9.36 1.08 -45.10
C THR A 121 10.57 0.22 -45.47
N ILE A 122 11.69 0.36 -44.77
CA ILE A 122 12.94 -0.30 -45.16
C ILE A 122 13.14 -1.70 -44.53
N LEU A 123 12.48 -2.00 -43.38
CA LEU A 123 12.63 -3.27 -42.65
C LEU A 123 12.44 -4.50 -43.53
N PRO A 124 11.42 -4.63 -44.41
CA PRO A 124 11.24 -5.81 -45.24
C PRO A 124 12.49 -6.06 -46.12
N ARG A 125 13.02 -5.02 -46.75
CA ARG A 125 14.22 -5.12 -47.61
C ARG A 125 15.47 -5.45 -46.79
N LEU A 126 15.62 -4.89 -45.60
CA LEU A 126 16.76 -5.19 -44.72
C LEU A 126 16.73 -6.67 -44.28
N CYS A 127 15.57 -7.17 -43.86
CA CYS A 127 15.43 -8.55 -43.41
C CYS A 127 15.55 -9.58 -44.54
N GLN A 128 15.06 -9.26 -45.76
CA GLN A 128 15.22 -10.14 -46.93
C GLN A 128 16.69 -10.34 -47.29
N ASN A 129 17.50 -9.29 -47.19
CA ASN A 129 18.92 -9.33 -47.55
C ASN A 129 19.83 -9.80 -46.39
N ALA A 130 19.27 -9.96 -45.17
CA ALA A 130 20.02 -10.34 -43.99
C ALA A 130 20.24 -11.88 -43.94
N GLN A 131 21.40 -12.30 -43.43
CA GLN A 131 21.71 -13.69 -43.18
C GLN A 131 21.26 -14.21 -41.82
N THR A 132 20.95 -13.31 -40.88
CA THR A 132 20.67 -13.65 -39.46
C THR A 132 19.20 -13.54 -39.09
N VAL A 133 18.43 -12.73 -39.81
CA VAL A 133 17.01 -12.50 -39.56
C VAL A 133 16.16 -12.76 -40.79
N PHE A 134 14.89 -13.03 -40.59
CA PHE A 134 13.88 -13.12 -41.66
C PHE A 134 12.66 -12.27 -41.28
N ILE A 135 11.82 -12.01 -42.28
CA ILE A 135 10.50 -11.38 -42.07
C ILE A 135 9.42 -12.27 -42.69
N THR A 136 8.35 -12.51 -41.98
CA THR A 136 7.22 -13.30 -42.46
C THR A 136 6.28 -12.45 -43.31
N PRO A 137 5.43 -13.07 -44.17
CA PRO A 137 4.35 -12.38 -44.88
C PRO A 137 3.42 -11.58 -43.95
N SER A 138 3.13 -12.08 -42.75
CA SER A 138 2.35 -11.38 -41.73
C SER A 138 3.12 -10.27 -40.98
N GLN A 139 4.31 -9.93 -41.45
CA GLN A 139 5.13 -8.82 -41.00
C GLN A 139 5.71 -8.98 -39.58
N PHE A 140 6.10 -10.20 -39.21
CA PHE A 140 6.88 -10.48 -38.00
C PHE A 140 8.32 -10.80 -38.38
N VAL A 141 9.25 -10.33 -37.58
CA VAL A 141 10.68 -10.54 -37.76
C VAL A 141 11.17 -11.61 -36.79
N GLY A 142 11.84 -12.62 -37.30
CA GLY A 142 12.40 -13.73 -36.54
C GLY A 142 13.89 -13.97 -36.88
N LEU A 143 14.51 -14.92 -36.16
CA LEU A 143 15.91 -15.32 -36.40
C LEU A 143 15.98 -16.51 -37.35
N ARG A 144 16.86 -16.42 -38.36
CA ARG A 144 17.04 -17.53 -39.31
C ARG A 144 17.55 -18.83 -38.66
N GLU A 145 18.20 -18.73 -37.50
CA GLU A 145 18.59 -19.90 -36.73
C GLU A 145 17.42 -20.74 -36.20
N TRP A 146 16.19 -20.19 -36.18
CA TRP A 146 14.99 -20.94 -35.81
C TRP A 146 14.46 -21.83 -36.94
N LEU A 147 14.89 -21.55 -38.15
CA LEU A 147 14.48 -22.27 -39.33
C LEU A 147 15.42 -23.47 -39.59
N PHE A 148 14.90 -24.49 -40.20
CA PHE A 148 15.74 -25.50 -40.85
C PHE A 148 16.47 -24.88 -42.05
N ARG A 149 17.75 -25.16 -42.20
CA ARG A 149 18.63 -24.49 -43.16
C ARG A 149 19.34 -25.52 -44.05
N PRO A 150 18.74 -25.92 -45.17
CA PRO A 150 19.35 -26.82 -46.13
C PRO A 150 20.50 -26.17 -46.92
N GLU A 151 20.57 -24.83 -46.97
CA GLU A 151 21.64 -24.10 -47.65
C GLU A 151 23.03 -24.26 -47.01
N TRP A 152 23.12 -24.85 -45.82
CA TRP A 152 24.40 -25.22 -45.19
C TRP A 152 24.96 -26.53 -45.72
N ILE A 153 24.18 -27.28 -46.52
CA ILE A 153 24.59 -28.52 -47.16
C ILE A 153 25.25 -28.17 -48.48
N GLU A 154 26.39 -28.78 -48.78
CA GLU A 154 27.07 -28.52 -50.06
C GLU A 154 26.13 -28.78 -51.23
N PRO A 155 26.15 -27.94 -52.31
CA PRO A 155 25.26 -28.09 -53.46
C PRO A 155 25.37 -29.47 -54.15
N ILE A 156 26.53 -30.12 -54.09
CA ILE A 156 26.77 -31.46 -54.61
C ILE A 156 25.88 -32.51 -53.93
N ALA A 157 25.47 -32.27 -52.64
CA ALA A 157 24.57 -33.15 -51.93
C ALA A 157 23.14 -33.23 -52.50
N TYR A 158 22.78 -32.37 -53.40
CA TYR A 158 21.50 -32.39 -54.12
C TYR A 158 21.54 -33.18 -55.43
N LEU A 159 22.71 -33.62 -55.89
CA LEU A 159 22.92 -34.46 -57.13
C LEU A 159 22.92 -35.92 -56.70
N TRP A 160 21.76 -36.49 -56.51
CA TRP A 160 21.58 -37.85 -55.96
C TRP A 160 21.75 -38.99 -56.98
N GLU A 161 22.84 -39.10 -57.64
CA GLU A 161 23.08 -40.22 -58.58
C GLU A 161 23.25 -41.53 -57.82
N GLU A 162 23.69 -41.52 -56.54
CA GLU A 162 23.87 -42.73 -55.75
C GLU A 162 23.12 -42.67 -54.39
N PRO A 163 22.54 -43.79 -53.88
CA PRO A 163 21.86 -43.84 -52.58
C PRO A 163 22.76 -43.40 -51.40
N ALA A 164 24.06 -43.66 -51.48
CA ALA A 164 25.01 -43.24 -50.41
C ALA A 164 25.18 -41.74 -50.30
N GLU A 165 25.06 -40.99 -51.41
CA GLU A 165 25.12 -39.51 -51.38
C GLU A 165 23.90 -38.90 -50.73
N ARG A 166 22.72 -39.47 -50.97
CA ARG A 166 21.48 -39.09 -50.35
C ARG A 166 21.54 -39.30 -48.82
N GLU A 167 22.02 -40.46 -48.39
CA GLU A 167 22.16 -40.77 -46.98
C GLU A 167 23.13 -39.80 -46.29
N ARG A 168 24.25 -39.50 -46.92
CA ARG A 168 25.22 -38.51 -46.44
C ARG A 168 24.59 -37.11 -46.31
N ALA A 169 23.87 -36.64 -47.32
CA ALA A 169 23.20 -35.33 -47.26
C ALA A 169 22.14 -35.24 -46.17
N VAL A 170 21.41 -36.31 -45.91
CA VAL A 170 20.46 -36.36 -44.79
C VAL A 170 21.21 -36.27 -43.47
N HIS A 171 22.33 -36.95 -43.30
CA HIS A 171 23.15 -36.84 -42.10
C HIS A 171 23.75 -35.45 -41.93
N ASP A 172 24.25 -34.81 -42.97
CA ASP A 172 24.78 -33.45 -42.94
C ASP A 172 23.66 -32.44 -42.58
N ALA A 173 22.48 -32.59 -43.16
CA ALA A 173 21.32 -31.78 -42.87
C ALA A 173 20.93 -31.83 -41.37
N LEU A 174 20.94 -33.02 -40.80
CA LEU A 174 20.66 -33.21 -39.38
C LEU A 174 21.74 -32.56 -38.52
N PHE A 175 23.02 -32.81 -38.85
CA PHE A 175 24.15 -32.28 -38.08
C PHE A 175 24.17 -30.76 -38.06
N TYR A 176 24.05 -30.09 -39.19
CA TYR A 176 24.07 -28.62 -39.27
C TYR A 176 22.84 -27.94 -38.67
N ASN A 177 21.77 -28.67 -38.42
CA ASN A 177 20.56 -28.16 -37.79
C ASN A 177 20.33 -28.65 -36.35
N ASP A 178 21.36 -29.23 -35.71
CA ASP A 178 21.31 -29.76 -34.34
C ASP A 178 20.16 -30.76 -34.12
N LEU A 179 19.94 -31.66 -35.09
CA LEU A 179 18.94 -32.71 -35.04
C LEU A 179 19.61 -34.08 -34.96
N ALA A 180 19.17 -34.95 -34.07
CA ALA A 180 19.65 -36.31 -33.96
C ALA A 180 18.73 -37.28 -34.76
N TRP A 181 19.31 -38.24 -35.51
CA TRP A 181 18.52 -39.22 -36.25
C TRP A 181 17.53 -39.96 -35.36
N GLN A 182 17.94 -40.35 -34.16
CA GLN A 182 17.09 -41.06 -33.20
C GLN A 182 15.85 -40.25 -32.81
N GLU A 183 15.98 -38.95 -32.79
CA GLU A 183 14.87 -38.02 -32.47
C GLU A 183 13.94 -37.81 -33.66
N VAL A 184 14.46 -37.85 -34.86
CA VAL A 184 13.72 -37.58 -36.12
C VAL A 184 13.00 -38.80 -36.65
N GLU A 185 13.60 -40.00 -36.53
CA GLU A 185 13.09 -41.25 -37.09
C GLU A 185 11.63 -41.58 -36.70
N PRO A 186 11.20 -41.43 -35.47
CA PRO A 186 9.81 -41.66 -35.06
C PRO A 186 8.82 -40.80 -35.85
N TYR A 187 9.17 -39.53 -36.03
CA TYR A 187 8.32 -38.55 -36.73
C TYR A 187 8.29 -38.80 -38.25
N LEU A 188 9.39 -39.22 -38.84
CA LEU A 188 9.40 -39.69 -40.24
C LEU A 188 8.44 -40.88 -40.44
N LYS A 189 8.48 -41.88 -39.56
CA LYS A 189 7.56 -43.03 -39.59
C LYS A 189 6.11 -42.62 -39.45
N ARG A 190 5.85 -41.65 -38.55
CA ARG A 190 4.49 -41.12 -38.30
C ARG A 190 3.99 -40.34 -39.52
N ALA A 191 4.79 -39.43 -40.05
CA ALA A 191 4.46 -38.60 -41.21
C ALA A 191 4.12 -39.45 -42.44
N ARG A 192 4.90 -40.53 -42.71
CA ARG A 192 4.62 -41.50 -43.79
C ARG A 192 3.25 -42.18 -43.66
N LYS A 193 2.81 -42.48 -42.45
CA LYS A 193 1.51 -43.13 -42.20
C LYS A 193 0.32 -42.21 -42.41
N MET A 194 0.50 -40.89 -42.19
CA MET A 194 -0.58 -39.90 -42.26
C MET A 194 -0.99 -39.51 -43.68
N LYS A 195 -0.21 -39.86 -44.74
CA LYS A 195 -0.47 -39.51 -46.14
C LYS A 195 -0.70 -38.00 -46.35
N LEU A 196 0.13 -37.18 -45.73
CA LEU A 196 0.08 -35.73 -45.83
C LEU A 196 0.59 -35.24 -47.19
N ASP A 197 0.06 -34.10 -47.66
CA ASP A 197 0.57 -33.44 -48.87
C ASP A 197 1.73 -32.51 -48.50
N PHE A 198 2.95 -33.00 -48.52
CA PHE A 198 4.16 -32.26 -48.19
C PHE A 198 4.51 -31.16 -49.19
N THR A 199 3.83 -31.07 -50.35
CA THR A 199 4.05 -29.97 -51.28
C THR A 199 3.49 -28.65 -50.80
N GLN A 200 2.49 -28.70 -49.91
CA GLN A 200 1.83 -27.53 -49.31
C GLN A 200 2.33 -27.30 -47.90
N PRO A 201 2.76 -26.10 -47.52
CA PRO A 201 3.25 -25.81 -46.15
C PRO A 201 2.23 -26.10 -45.03
N THR A 202 0.94 -26.09 -45.35
CA THR A 202 -0.15 -26.31 -44.41
C THR A 202 -0.21 -27.71 -43.81
N TRP A 203 0.48 -28.72 -44.39
CA TRP A 203 0.57 -30.07 -43.81
C TRP A 203 1.04 -30.07 -42.37
N VAL A 204 1.85 -29.05 -42.00
CA VAL A 204 2.45 -28.92 -40.66
C VAL A 204 1.40 -28.78 -39.57
N LEU A 205 0.27 -28.12 -39.84
CA LEU A 205 -0.82 -27.96 -38.87
C LEU A 205 -1.51 -29.28 -38.57
N GLU A 206 -1.77 -30.10 -39.59
CA GLU A 206 -2.34 -31.44 -39.42
C GLU A 206 -1.38 -32.36 -38.66
N PHE A 207 -0.09 -32.23 -38.92
CA PHE A 207 0.94 -33.02 -38.25
C PHE A 207 1.09 -32.62 -36.77
N LEU A 208 1.16 -31.34 -36.46
CA LEU A 208 1.19 -30.81 -35.09
C LEU A 208 -0.03 -31.26 -34.27
N LYS A 209 -1.23 -31.11 -34.87
CA LYS A 209 -2.49 -31.52 -34.22
C LYS A 209 -2.54 -33.04 -33.97
N ALA A 210 -2.03 -33.85 -34.88
CA ALA A 210 -2.02 -35.30 -34.72
C ALA A 210 -0.95 -35.77 -33.74
N THR A 211 0.15 -35.03 -33.57
CA THR A 211 1.25 -35.38 -32.68
C THR A 211 0.96 -35.08 -31.24
N ASP A 212 0.22 -33.99 -30.97
CA ASP A 212 -0.20 -33.54 -29.66
C ASP A 212 0.95 -33.37 -28.62
N GLU A 213 2.12 -32.98 -29.13
CA GLU A 213 3.32 -32.73 -28.35
C GLU A 213 4.13 -31.55 -28.95
N PRO A 214 4.92 -30.84 -28.12
CA PRO A 214 5.73 -29.72 -28.61
C PRO A 214 6.82 -30.18 -29.57
N LEU A 215 6.83 -29.64 -30.80
CA LEU A 215 7.80 -29.99 -31.81
C LEU A 215 8.72 -28.84 -32.18
N PRO A 216 10.05 -29.11 -32.36
CA PRO A 216 11.00 -28.13 -32.88
C PRO A 216 10.64 -27.69 -34.28
N ASN A 217 10.68 -26.38 -34.57
CA ASN A 217 10.45 -25.88 -35.93
C ASN A 217 11.46 -26.41 -36.93
N ARG A 218 12.73 -26.63 -36.54
CA ARG A 218 13.76 -27.24 -37.39
C ARG A 218 13.40 -28.68 -37.80
N LEU A 219 12.77 -29.46 -36.90
CA LEU A 219 12.27 -30.79 -37.23
C LEU A 219 11.18 -30.73 -38.30
N LEU A 220 10.23 -29.81 -38.19
CA LEU A 220 9.17 -29.63 -39.20
C LEU A 220 9.77 -29.21 -40.53
N GLY A 221 10.75 -28.30 -40.50
CA GLY A 221 11.50 -27.91 -41.71
C GLY A 221 12.26 -29.05 -42.34
N PHE A 222 12.92 -29.89 -41.53
CA PHE A 222 13.59 -31.09 -42.00
C PHE A 222 12.61 -32.08 -42.65
N LEU A 223 11.46 -32.34 -42.03
CA LEU A 223 10.43 -33.23 -42.60
C LEU A 223 9.91 -32.70 -43.94
N HIS A 224 9.65 -31.39 -44.03
CA HIS A 224 9.21 -30.75 -45.27
C HIS A 224 10.24 -30.88 -46.38
N TRP A 225 11.51 -30.61 -46.09
CA TRP A 225 12.60 -30.78 -47.02
C TRP A 225 12.77 -32.26 -47.42
N TYR A 226 12.80 -33.20 -46.46
CA TYR A 226 13.04 -34.63 -46.68
C TYR A 226 12.00 -35.30 -47.60
N PHE A 227 10.72 -34.98 -47.39
CA PHE A 227 9.63 -35.56 -48.18
C PHE A 227 9.50 -34.94 -49.57
N ASN A 228 10.10 -33.81 -49.84
CA ASN A 228 10.14 -33.15 -51.13
C ASN A 228 11.46 -33.38 -51.88
N LEU A 229 12.33 -34.24 -51.37
CA LEU A 229 13.53 -34.64 -52.09
C LEU A 229 13.14 -35.56 -53.28
N ASP A 230 13.26 -35.04 -54.51
CA ASP A 230 13.02 -35.80 -55.70
C ASP A 230 14.28 -36.63 -56.07
N PRO A 231 14.14 -37.90 -56.53
CA PRO A 231 15.26 -38.66 -57.05
C PRO A 231 15.79 -38.12 -58.36
N ASP A 232 15.09 -37.23 -59.12
CA ASP A 232 15.60 -36.60 -60.34
C ASP A 232 16.57 -35.44 -59.96
N PRO A 233 17.88 -35.59 -60.32
CA PRO A 233 18.89 -34.58 -60.00
C PRO A 233 18.68 -33.20 -60.66
N ARG A 234 17.78 -33.11 -61.62
CA ARG A 234 17.44 -31.86 -62.32
C ARG A 234 16.37 -31.04 -61.60
N TRP A 235 15.72 -31.63 -60.58
CA TRP A 235 14.66 -30.97 -59.84
C TRP A 235 15.18 -30.47 -58.50
N VAL A 236 15.23 -29.17 -58.38
CA VAL A 236 15.60 -28.52 -57.10
C VAL A 236 14.33 -28.08 -56.41
N PHE A 237 14.02 -28.69 -55.29
CA PHE A 237 12.90 -28.26 -54.48
C PHE A 237 13.16 -26.86 -53.89
N PRO A 238 12.33 -25.86 -54.18
CA PRO A 238 12.50 -24.51 -53.65
C PRO A 238 12.05 -24.50 -52.17
N TYR A 239 12.93 -24.99 -51.30
CA TYR A 239 12.63 -24.97 -49.86
C TYR A 239 12.53 -23.53 -49.34
N ASP A 240 11.40 -23.18 -48.71
CA ASP A 240 11.19 -21.90 -48.04
C ASP A 240 10.77 -22.14 -46.61
N GLY A 241 11.74 -22.06 -45.68
CA GLY A 241 11.52 -22.21 -44.24
C GLY A 241 10.69 -21.06 -43.62
N VAL A 242 10.68 -19.89 -44.25
CA VAL A 242 9.89 -18.75 -43.78
C VAL A 242 8.41 -18.99 -44.02
N THR A 243 8.05 -19.46 -45.21
CA THR A 243 6.66 -19.82 -45.55
C THR A 243 6.14 -20.95 -44.66
N LEU A 244 6.98 -21.95 -44.35
CA LEU A 244 6.62 -23.02 -43.44
C LEU A 244 6.38 -22.49 -42.00
N PHE A 245 7.27 -21.62 -41.52
CA PHE A 245 7.12 -20.96 -40.20
C PHE A 245 5.83 -20.13 -40.13
N GLU A 246 5.57 -19.34 -41.18
CA GLU A 246 4.36 -18.53 -41.30
C GLU A 246 3.08 -19.36 -41.27
N ALA A 247 3.09 -20.53 -41.91
CA ALA A 247 1.93 -21.42 -41.94
C ALA A 247 1.46 -21.85 -40.56
N VAL A 248 2.37 -21.91 -39.57
CA VAL A 248 2.03 -22.18 -38.18
C VAL A 248 1.73 -20.88 -37.42
N TYR A 249 2.63 -19.89 -37.53
CA TYR A 249 2.59 -18.68 -36.73
C TYR A 249 1.34 -17.82 -36.99
N SER A 250 0.92 -17.72 -38.26
CA SER A 250 -0.23 -16.87 -38.63
C SER A 250 -1.59 -17.40 -38.18
N THR A 251 -1.71 -18.66 -37.81
CA THR A 251 -2.98 -19.23 -37.35
C THR A 251 -3.32 -18.80 -35.92
N GLY A 252 -2.31 -18.53 -35.09
CA GLY A 252 -2.51 -18.32 -33.66
C GLY A 252 -2.88 -19.58 -32.86
N ASP A 253 -2.95 -20.75 -33.52
CA ASP A 253 -3.30 -22.03 -32.89
C ASP A 253 -2.13 -22.65 -32.12
N TYR A 254 -0.95 -22.06 -32.22
CA TYR A 254 0.26 -22.53 -31.56
C TYR A 254 1.09 -21.37 -31.01
N THR A 255 1.64 -21.58 -29.84
CA THR A 255 2.51 -20.61 -29.13
C THR A 255 3.97 -20.98 -29.36
N TRP A 256 4.79 -19.98 -29.71
CA TRP A 256 6.23 -20.15 -29.92
C TRP A 256 6.98 -20.15 -28.58
N GLY A 257 7.73 -21.21 -28.28
CA GLY A 257 8.64 -21.34 -27.16
C GLY A 257 10.02 -20.73 -27.43
N SER A 258 10.69 -20.22 -26.38
CA SER A 258 12.08 -19.72 -26.49
C SER A 258 13.10 -20.82 -26.85
N ASP A 259 12.71 -22.07 -26.69
CA ASP A 259 13.47 -23.27 -27.11
C ASP A 259 13.30 -23.66 -28.59
N GLY A 260 12.57 -22.85 -29.35
CA GLY A 260 12.34 -23.08 -30.78
C GLY A 260 11.29 -24.13 -31.09
N ARG A 261 10.39 -24.43 -30.15
CA ARG A 261 9.30 -25.41 -30.33
C ARG A 261 7.94 -24.71 -30.42
N TRP A 262 7.01 -25.42 -31.06
CA TRP A 262 5.60 -25.05 -31.13
C TRP A 262 4.81 -25.76 -30.02
N TYR A 263 4.06 -25.00 -29.25
CA TYR A 263 3.25 -25.45 -28.14
C TYR A 263 1.77 -25.18 -28.40
N PRO A 264 0.82 -25.93 -27.81
CA PRO A 264 -0.58 -25.57 -27.85
C PRO A 264 -0.82 -24.26 -27.12
N PRO A 265 -1.81 -23.42 -27.50
CA PRO A 265 -2.02 -22.11 -26.92
C PRO A 265 -2.40 -22.16 -25.42
N SER A 266 -2.95 -23.27 -24.94
CA SER A 266 -3.24 -23.50 -23.51
C SER A 266 -2.00 -23.42 -22.63
N ILE A 267 -0.81 -23.64 -23.17
CA ILE A 267 0.46 -23.61 -22.44
C ILE A 267 0.76 -22.23 -21.84
N GLU A 268 0.26 -21.15 -22.46
CA GLU A 268 0.50 -19.79 -21.97
C GLU A 268 -0.02 -19.59 -20.55
N ALA A 269 -1.22 -20.10 -20.25
CA ALA A 269 -1.79 -20.03 -18.92
C ALA A 269 -0.95 -20.83 -17.90
N GLU A 270 -0.46 -22.00 -18.30
CA GLU A 270 0.42 -22.81 -17.46
C GLU A 270 1.75 -22.10 -17.20
N TRP A 271 2.34 -21.48 -18.23
CA TRP A 271 3.57 -20.69 -18.09
C TRP A 271 3.38 -19.46 -17.18
N VAL A 272 2.24 -18.78 -17.27
CA VAL A 272 1.95 -17.66 -16.37
C VAL A 272 1.91 -18.14 -14.92
N GLU A 273 1.19 -19.23 -14.63
CA GLU A 273 1.08 -19.75 -13.27
C GLU A 273 2.43 -20.28 -12.74
N LEU A 274 3.15 -21.05 -13.54
CA LEU A 274 4.47 -21.59 -13.16
C LEU A 274 5.49 -20.46 -12.96
N GLY A 275 5.49 -19.48 -13.86
CA GLY A 275 6.35 -18.32 -13.77
C GLY A 275 6.06 -17.46 -12.54
N ARG A 276 4.77 -17.21 -12.23
CA ARG A 276 4.35 -16.49 -11.01
C ARG A 276 4.80 -17.19 -9.74
N ALA A 277 4.67 -18.52 -9.69
CA ALA A 277 5.14 -19.30 -8.54
C ALA A 277 6.64 -19.13 -8.31
N ARG A 278 7.43 -19.19 -9.39
CA ARG A 278 8.89 -18.99 -9.34
C ARG A 278 9.28 -17.57 -8.94
N VAL A 279 8.61 -16.57 -9.50
CA VAL A 279 8.83 -15.15 -9.16
C VAL A 279 8.57 -14.89 -7.68
N ARG A 280 7.51 -15.47 -7.10
CA ARG A 280 7.23 -15.36 -5.66
C ARG A 280 8.35 -15.96 -4.79
N GLN A 281 8.91 -17.07 -5.23
CA GLN A 281 10.08 -17.65 -4.57
C GLN A 281 11.27 -16.69 -4.63
N TRP A 282 11.58 -16.14 -5.80
CA TRP A 282 12.64 -15.13 -5.95
C TRP A 282 12.41 -13.89 -5.10
N LEU A 283 11.17 -13.41 -5.04
CA LEU A 283 10.82 -12.26 -4.19
C LEU A 283 11.12 -12.53 -2.71
N ALA A 284 10.87 -13.76 -2.23
CA ALA A 284 11.18 -14.15 -0.86
C ALA A 284 12.70 -14.22 -0.57
N GLU A 285 13.49 -14.50 -1.60
CA GLU A 285 14.96 -14.61 -1.53
C GLU A 285 15.69 -13.29 -1.79
N MET A 286 14.99 -12.26 -2.32
CA MET A 286 15.60 -10.97 -2.64
C MET A 286 16.10 -10.24 -1.40
N PRO A 287 17.35 -9.75 -1.42
CA PRO A 287 17.84 -8.88 -0.36
C PRO A 287 17.09 -7.54 -0.39
N ALA A 288 16.71 -7.06 0.80
CA ALA A 288 15.98 -5.80 0.98
C ALA A 288 16.88 -4.55 0.89
N GLU A 289 17.97 -4.60 0.13
CA GLU A 289 18.98 -3.53 0.14
C GLU A 289 18.87 -2.62 -1.07
N GLU A 290 18.43 -1.40 -0.82
CA GLU A 290 18.72 -0.26 -1.66
C GLU A 290 19.77 0.62 -0.99
N THR A 291 20.80 1.01 -1.75
CA THR A 291 21.96 1.73 -1.25
C THR A 291 22.02 3.20 -1.69
N GLN A 292 21.17 3.63 -2.61
CA GLN A 292 21.12 5.01 -3.11
C GLN A 292 19.84 5.70 -2.67
N PRO A 293 19.91 6.94 -2.13
CA PRO A 293 18.75 7.75 -1.79
C PRO A 293 17.87 8.04 -3.01
N LEU A 294 16.58 8.29 -2.76
CA LEU A 294 15.60 8.63 -3.77
C LEU A 294 15.80 10.08 -4.24
N GLU A 295 16.00 10.26 -5.54
CA GLU A 295 15.90 11.57 -6.18
C GLU A 295 14.53 11.72 -6.82
N LEU A 296 13.74 12.69 -6.34
CA LEU A 296 12.40 12.98 -6.87
C LEU A 296 12.48 14.01 -7.99
N ARG A 297 11.92 13.67 -9.14
CA ARG A 297 11.74 14.63 -10.26
C ARG A 297 10.43 15.39 -10.05
N HIS A 298 10.41 16.63 -10.53
CA HIS A 298 9.21 17.46 -10.44
C HIS A 298 7.97 16.80 -11.06
N GLU A 299 8.12 16.10 -12.17
CA GLU A 299 7.04 15.36 -12.84
C GLU A 299 6.47 14.23 -11.98
N GLU A 300 7.30 13.57 -11.18
CA GLU A 300 6.88 12.50 -10.26
C GLU A 300 6.09 13.06 -9.08
N ILE A 301 6.52 14.21 -8.55
CA ILE A 301 5.78 14.91 -7.48
C ILE A 301 4.41 15.34 -8.01
N GLU A 302 4.33 15.92 -9.20
CA GLU A 302 3.07 16.30 -9.86
C GLU A 302 2.14 15.09 -10.05
N GLN A 303 2.68 13.96 -10.47
CA GLN A 303 1.90 12.72 -10.62
C GLN A 303 1.34 12.23 -9.28
N ILE A 304 2.17 12.22 -8.22
CA ILE A 304 1.73 11.83 -6.87
C ILE A 304 0.65 12.76 -6.36
N VAL A 305 0.89 14.07 -6.43
CA VAL A 305 -0.07 15.08 -5.95
C VAL A 305 -1.38 14.98 -6.74
N SER A 306 -1.32 14.85 -8.06
CA SER A 306 -2.51 14.67 -8.89
C SER A 306 -3.29 13.39 -8.53
N GLN A 307 -2.61 12.30 -8.23
CA GLN A 307 -3.23 11.06 -7.76
C GLN A 307 -3.89 11.25 -6.39
N LEU A 308 -3.21 11.89 -5.43
CA LEU A 308 -3.75 12.16 -4.10
C LEU A 308 -4.95 13.10 -4.13
N LEU A 309 -4.96 14.09 -5.03
CA LEU A 309 -6.09 14.98 -5.23
C LEU A 309 -7.33 14.27 -5.84
N GLN A 310 -7.14 13.15 -6.53
CA GLN A 310 -8.23 12.35 -7.08
C GLN A 310 -8.74 11.28 -6.10
N GLN A 311 -7.89 10.83 -5.18
CA GLN A 311 -8.26 9.86 -4.15
C GLN A 311 -8.96 10.54 -2.98
N LYS A 312 -9.93 9.85 -2.36
CA LYS A 312 -10.55 10.29 -1.11
C LYS A 312 -9.77 9.74 0.08
N GLY A 313 -9.66 10.53 1.12
CA GLY A 313 -9.08 10.14 2.40
C GLY A 313 -7.60 10.52 2.54
N ILE A 314 -7.01 10.05 3.63
CA ILE A 314 -5.63 10.37 4.01
C ILE A 314 -4.68 9.31 3.44
N ALA A 315 -3.64 9.77 2.76
CA ALA A 315 -2.57 8.93 2.23
C ALA A 315 -1.35 8.94 3.15
N ARG A 316 -0.61 7.83 3.19
CA ARG A 316 0.68 7.72 3.90
C ARG A 316 1.83 7.77 2.90
N ALA A 317 2.76 8.69 3.09
CA ALA A 317 3.96 8.80 2.26
C ALA A 317 4.81 7.51 2.30
N SER A 318 4.88 6.82 3.44
CA SER A 318 5.54 5.51 3.57
C SER A 318 4.93 4.44 2.64
N ARG A 319 3.62 4.45 2.47
CA ARG A 319 2.92 3.56 1.54
C ARG A 319 3.21 3.94 0.08
N LEU A 320 3.21 5.23 -0.23
CA LEU A 320 3.55 5.74 -1.57
C LEU A 320 4.99 5.37 -1.96
N LEU A 321 5.94 5.42 -1.01
CA LEU A 321 7.31 4.94 -1.25
C LEU A 321 7.33 3.47 -1.68
N GLY A 322 6.55 2.61 -1.02
CA GLY A 322 6.45 1.19 -1.38
C GLY A 322 5.77 0.97 -2.72
N GLU A 323 4.67 1.66 -2.98
CA GLU A 323 3.82 1.43 -4.15
C GLU A 323 4.39 2.07 -5.42
N MET A 324 4.93 3.29 -5.34
CA MET A 324 5.38 4.05 -6.51
C MET A 324 6.89 3.97 -6.74
N PHE A 325 7.68 3.90 -5.67
CA PHE A 325 9.14 3.93 -5.74
C PHE A 325 9.80 2.61 -5.37
N GLU A 326 9.01 1.63 -4.92
CA GLU A 326 9.48 0.29 -4.54
C GLU A 326 10.50 0.26 -3.41
N VAL A 327 10.48 1.30 -2.58
CA VAL A 327 11.34 1.39 -1.41
C VAL A 327 10.75 0.53 -0.30
N SER A 328 11.48 -0.54 0.07
CA SER A 328 11.07 -1.40 1.18
C SER A 328 11.26 -0.69 2.52
N PRO A 329 10.34 -0.88 3.51
CA PRO A 329 10.56 -0.41 4.88
C PRO A 329 11.84 -0.94 5.54
N LYS A 330 12.41 -2.02 4.99
CA LYS A 330 13.69 -2.60 5.44
C LYS A 330 14.91 -2.03 4.70
N SER A 331 14.73 -1.16 3.71
CA SER A 331 15.83 -0.50 3.00
C SER A 331 16.62 0.40 3.96
N ARG A 332 17.93 0.47 3.77
CA ARG A 332 18.82 1.38 4.54
C ARG A 332 18.50 2.84 4.30
N THR A 333 18.01 3.17 3.11
CA THR A 333 17.64 4.54 2.70
C THR A 333 16.21 4.91 3.05
N PHE A 334 15.39 3.98 3.57
CA PHE A 334 13.94 4.18 3.77
C PHE A 334 13.60 5.47 4.52
N ARG A 335 14.33 5.76 5.61
CA ARG A 335 14.07 6.97 6.41
C ARG A 335 14.39 8.24 5.64
N GLU A 336 15.54 8.28 4.97
CA GLU A 336 15.97 9.41 4.14
C GLU A 336 15.04 9.62 2.93
N ASP A 337 14.64 8.53 2.29
CA ASP A 337 13.68 8.55 1.17
C ASP A 337 12.30 9.04 1.62
N LEU A 338 11.86 8.63 2.82
CA LEU A 338 10.60 9.08 3.41
C LEU A 338 10.63 10.58 3.72
N ASP A 339 11.70 11.06 4.35
CA ASP A 339 11.87 12.48 4.68
C ASP A 339 11.92 13.33 3.40
N THR A 340 12.56 12.84 2.34
CA THR A 340 12.60 13.49 1.02
C THR A 340 11.20 13.60 0.41
N LEU A 341 10.42 12.53 0.43
CA LEU A 341 9.05 12.53 -0.10
C LEU A 341 8.13 13.43 0.74
N ILE A 342 8.19 13.34 2.08
CA ILE A 342 7.41 14.21 2.99
C ILE A 342 7.71 15.68 2.71
N THR A 343 8.99 16.04 2.57
CA THR A 343 9.40 17.43 2.29
C THR A 343 8.85 17.90 0.94
N ALA A 344 8.90 17.06 -0.07
CA ALA A 344 8.39 17.39 -1.40
C ALA A 344 6.86 17.59 -1.40
N LEU A 345 6.11 16.71 -0.74
CA LEU A 345 4.65 16.80 -0.64
C LEU A 345 4.21 18.00 0.22
N TRP A 346 4.90 18.25 1.31
CA TRP A 346 4.62 19.42 2.17
C TRP A 346 4.87 20.75 1.45
N SER A 347 5.88 20.81 0.58
CA SER A 347 6.22 22.01 -0.18
C SER A 347 5.22 22.33 -1.30
N ASP A 348 4.36 21.41 -1.69
CA ASP A 348 3.43 21.60 -2.81
C ASP A 348 2.28 22.56 -2.50
N GLY A 349 1.79 22.61 -1.27
CA GLY A 349 0.73 23.52 -0.81
C GLY A 349 -0.69 23.19 -1.27
N ARG A 350 -0.90 22.21 -2.14
CA ARG A 350 -2.25 21.69 -2.54
C ARG A 350 -2.75 20.61 -1.60
N LEU A 351 -1.85 19.99 -0.85
CA LEU A 351 -2.13 18.97 0.14
C LEU A 351 -1.94 19.53 1.55
N ILE A 352 -2.73 19.03 2.48
CA ILE A 352 -2.57 19.33 3.90
C ILE A 352 -1.79 18.21 4.56
N TRP A 353 -0.78 18.59 5.32
CA TRP A 353 -0.02 17.68 6.15
C TRP A 353 -0.73 17.46 7.48
N TYR A 354 -1.12 16.23 7.77
CA TYR A 354 -1.78 15.82 9.02
C TYR A 354 -0.82 15.14 10.00
N GLY A 355 0.43 15.51 9.96
CA GLY A 355 1.48 14.99 10.82
C GLY A 355 2.16 13.73 10.29
N TYR A 356 3.40 13.52 10.72
CA TYR A 356 4.22 12.36 10.36
C TYR A 356 4.30 12.16 8.83
N ASP A 357 3.80 11.04 8.34
CA ASP A 357 3.80 10.68 6.92
C ASP A 357 2.41 10.80 6.26
N ARG A 358 1.48 11.55 6.85
CA ARG A 358 0.08 11.64 6.42
C ARG A 358 -0.24 12.92 5.67
N PHE A 359 -0.84 12.77 4.50
CA PHE A 359 -1.26 13.86 3.63
C PHE A 359 -2.69 13.63 3.11
N GLY A 360 -3.43 14.69 2.92
CA GLY A 360 -4.78 14.63 2.37
C GLY A 360 -5.26 16.00 1.91
N ARG A 361 -6.55 16.08 1.55
CA ARG A 361 -7.21 17.32 1.16
C ARG A 361 -8.00 17.88 2.34
N GLU A 362 -8.23 19.18 2.34
CA GLU A 362 -9.11 19.83 3.33
C GLU A 362 -10.53 19.23 3.30
N GLU A 363 -11.03 18.90 2.12
CA GLU A 363 -12.37 18.32 1.92
C GLU A 363 -12.54 16.91 2.51
N ASP A 364 -11.45 16.20 2.74
CA ASP A 364 -11.46 14.84 3.34
C ASP A 364 -11.42 14.87 4.87
N LEU A 365 -11.24 16.06 5.46
CA LEU A 365 -11.21 16.25 6.89
C LEU A 365 -12.64 16.16 7.48
N PRO A 366 -12.90 15.26 8.43
CA PRO A 366 -14.20 15.21 9.07
C PRO A 366 -14.52 16.51 9.83
N GLU A 367 -15.69 17.07 9.61
CA GLU A 367 -16.10 18.35 10.22
C GLU A 367 -16.03 18.31 11.76
N TYR A 368 -16.39 17.16 12.35
CA TYR A 368 -16.44 17.00 13.82
C TYR A 368 -15.07 17.08 14.51
N VAL A 369 -13.95 16.95 13.78
CA VAL A 369 -12.60 17.05 14.39
C VAL A 369 -12.09 18.48 14.49
N GLN A 370 -12.77 19.44 13.86
CA GLN A 370 -12.33 20.83 13.76
C GLN A 370 -12.84 21.71 14.90
N THR A 371 -13.90 21.29 15.56
CA THR A 371 -14.58 22.10 16.58
C THR A 371 -14.77 21.30 17.87
N VAL A 372 -14.87 22.03 18.98
CA VAL A 372 -15.28 21.42 20.26
C VAL A 372 -16.77 21.06 20.15
N PRO A 373 -17.16 19.80 20.40
CA PRO A 373 -18.57 19.43 20.43
C PRO A 373 -19.39 20.24 21.45
N ILE A 374 -20.59 20.65 21.07
CA ILE A 374 -21.51 21.44 21.89
C ILE A 374 -21.74 20.79 23.27
N ALA A 375 -21.73 19.47 23.37
CA ALA A 375 -21.88 18.75 24.63
C ALA A 375 -20.80 19.06 25.68
N PHE A 376 -19.69 19.70 25.31
CA PHE A 376 -18.66 20.18 26.25
C PHE A 376 -18.86 21.63 26.66
N GLU A 377 -19.76 22.37 26.04
CA GLU A 377 -20.05 23.74 26.43
C GLU A 377 -20.72 23.79 27.82
N PHE A 378 -20.43 24.86 28.58
CA PHE A 378 -21.08 25.09 29.84
C PHE A 378 -22.40 25.84 29.59
N PRO A 379 -23.55 25.21 29.86
CA PRO A 379 -24.83 25.90 29.72
C PRO A 379 -24.95 27.05 30.70
N PRO A 380 -25.77 28.07 30.44
CA PRO A 380 -26.02 29.13 31.37
C PRO A 380 -26.63 28.57 32.67
N VAL A 381 -26.10 28.99 33.81
CA VAL A 381 -26.60 28.58 35.13
C VAL A 381 -27.84 29.43 35.46
N PRO A 382 -28.97 28.84 35.90
CA PRO A 382 -30.15 29.60 36.27
C PRO A 382 -29.88 30.50 37.49
N ASP A 383 -30.29 31.77 37.43
CA ASP A 383 -30.13 32.73 38.56
C ASP A 383 -31.20 32.45 39.63
N ILE A 384 -30.95 31.43 40.42
CA ILE A 384 -31.81 31.08 41.58
C ILE A 384 -31.23 31.71 42.83
N ARG A 385 -32.10 32.45 43.55
CA ARG A 385 -31.68 33.22 44.71
C ARG A 385 -32.32 32.69 45.99
N ASN A 386 -31.57 32.84 47.09
CA ASN A 386 -32.02 32.50 48.40
C ASN A 386 -33.06 33.55 48.93
N PRO A 387 -33.75 33.29 50.05
CA PRO A 387 -34.72 34.24 50.59
C PRO A 387 -34.13 35.62 50.95
N GLN A 388 -32.81 35.72 51.04
CA GLN A 388 -32.09 36.98 51.30
C GLN A 388 -31.75 37.75 50.02
N GLY A 389 -32.08 37.19 48.85
CA GLY A 389 -31.82 37.75 47.52
C GLY A 389 -30.41 37.52 47.00
N GLU A 390 -29.60 36.69 47.67
CA GLU A 390 -28.25 36.29 47.17
C GLU A 390 -28.35 35.11 46.25
N PRO A 391 -27.54 35.05 45.15
CA PRO A 391 -27.54 33.89 44.28
C PRO A 391 -27.01 32.66 45.03
N TYR A 392 -27.59 31.48 44.73
CA TYR A 392 -27.06 30.22 45.27
C TYR A 392 -25.73 29.82 44.60
N ASP A 393 -25.58 30.06 43.31
CA ASP A 393 -24.34 29.73 42.59
C ASP A 393 -23.38 30.93 42.68
N VAL A 394 -22.32 30.75 43.47
CA VAL A 394 -21.31 31.78 43.74
C VAL A 394 -19.93 31.28 43.41
N LEU A 395 -19.04 32.17 42.99
CA LEU A 395 -17.63 31.90 42.76
C LEU A 395 -16.78 32.45 43.90
N LEU A 396 -15.78 31.69 44.34
CA LEU A 396 -14.77 32.11 45.30
C LEU A 396 -13.41 32.21 44.59
N SER A 397 -12.59 33.15 45.05
CA SER A 397 -11.18 33.14 44.70
C SER A 397 -10.50 31.86 45.26
N PRO A 398 -9.42 31.37 44.65
CA PRO A 398 -8.73 30.16 45.10
C PRO A 398 -8.31 30.15 46.56
N ASP A 399 -8.06 31.32 47.14
CA ASP A 399 -7.73 31.45 48.55
C ASP A 399 -8.90 31.12 49.50
N GLY A 400 -10.12 31.13 49.01
CA GLY A 400 -11.32 30.72 49.74
C GLY A 400 -11.48 29.20 49.86
N TYR A 401 -10.73 28.41 49.10
CA TYR A 401 -10.81 26.95 49.15
C TYR A 401 -10.00 26.36 50.31
N PRO A 402 -10.49 25.30 50.97
CA PRO A 402 -9.68 24.48 51.85
C PRO A 402 -8.44 23.92 51.15
N ARG A 403 -7.34 23.76 51.90
CA ARG A 403 -6.06 23.31 51.33
C ARG A 403 -6.16 22.01 50.51
N PRO A 404 -6.84 20.94 50.97
CA PRO A 404 -6.99 19.73 50.15
C PRO A 404 -7.66 20.00 48.80
N LEU A 405 -8.73 20.81 48.80
CA LEU A 405 -9.47 21.12 47.58
C LEU A 405 -8.64 21.91 46.55
N ARG A 406 -7.69 22.75 47.02
CA ARG A 406 -6.76 23.46 46.08
C ARG A 406 -5.87 22.52 45.30
N GLU A 407 -5.58 21.34 45.84
CA GLU A 407 -4.82 20.29 45.15
C GLU A 407 -5.73 19.45 44.22
N GLU A 408 -6.91 19.07 44.72
CA GLU A 408 -7.87 18.25 43.95
C GLU A 408 -8.43 18.96 42.72
N ILE A 409 -8.68 20.27 42.79
CA ILE A 409 -9.17 21.05 41.64
C ILE A 409 -8.14 21.13 40.49
N ARG A 410 -6.85 20.93 40.80
CA ARG A 410 -5.76 20.90 39.81
C ARG A 410 -5.49 19.51 39.25
N ASP A 411 -6.13 18.49 39.80
CA ASP A 411 -5.99 17.14 39.29
C ASP A 411 -6.41 17.11 37.81
N PRO A 412 -5.59 16.56 36.91
CA PRO A 412 -5.93 16.43 35.49
C PRO A 412 -7.28 15.75 35.23
N ARG A 413 -7.72 14.87 36.13
CA ARG A 413 -9.03 14.20 36.06
C ARG A 413 -10.22 15.13 36.39
N ALA A 414 -9.99 16.26 37.06
CA ALA A 414 -11.00 17.28 37.29
C ALA A 414 -11.16 18.23 36.10
N GLN A 415 -10.14 18.34 35.27
CA GLN A 415 -10.08 19.28 34.16
C GLN A 415 -10.84 18.76 32.91
N ASP A 416 -11.23 19.68 32.04
CA ASP A 416 -11.87 19.37 30.76
C ASP A 416 -11.39 20.31 29.65
N VAL A 417 -11.88 20.09 28.43
CA VAL A 417 -11.44 20.75 27.18
C VAL A 417 -11.57 22.27 27.19
N LEU A 418 -12.56 22.82 27.90
CA LEU A 418 -12.83 24.27 27.99
C LEU A 418 -12.22 24.94 29.22
N ASP A 419 -11.41 24.20 30.00
CA ASP A 419 -10.70 24.81 31.14
C ASP A 419 -9.60 25.75 30.64
N GLU A 420 -9.49 26.92 31.28
CA GLU A 420 -8.60 28.00 30.84
C GLU A 420 -7.13 27.80 31.25
N GLU A 421 -6.84 26.87 32.15
CA GLU A 421 -5.48 26.62 32.60
C GLU A 421 -4.62 26.00 31.48
N THR A 422 -3.49 26.64 31.23
CA THR A 422 -2.49 26.10 30.33
C THR A 422 -1.79 24.93 31.02
N PRO A 423 -1.78 23.74 30.41
CA PRO A 423 -1.07 22.60 30.97
C PRO A 423 0.42 22.94 31.13
N GLN A 424 0.98 22.67 32.30
CA GLN A 424 2.40 22.85 32.53
C GLN A 424 3.17 21.70 31.90
N ALA A 425 4.27 22.02 31.23
CA ALA A 425 5.17 21.00 30.72
C ALA A 425 5.76 20.18 31.86
N ALA A 426 5.65 18.88 31.81
CA ALA A 426 6.30 18.00 32.75
C ALA A 426 7.83 18.07 32.55
N PRO A 427 8.63 18.03 33.64
CA PRO A 427 10.10 18.04 33.56
C PRO A 427 10.62 16.88 32.70
N GLU A 428 9.93 15.76 32.73
CA GLU A 428 10.22 14.55 31.97
C GLU A 428 8.91 13.96 31.46
N VAL A 429 8.83 13.71 30.16
CA VAL A 429 7.61 13.16 29.56
C VAL A 429 7.63 11.64 29.74
N PRO A 430 6.64 11.07 30.45
CA PRO A 430 6.61 9.63 30.71
C PRO A 430 6.34 8.86 29.41
N ASN A 431 6.85 7.63 29.34
CA ASN A 431 6.56 6.73 28.20
C ASN A 431 5.13 6.16 28.24
N LYS A 432 4.51 6.14 29.44
CA LYS A 432 3.16 5.61 29.68
C LYS A 432 2.33 6.60 30.48
N VAL A 433 1.06 6.73 30.11
CA VAL A 433 0.10 7.58 30.76
C VAL A 433 -1.22 6.84 30.95
N ARG A 434 -1.88 7.06 32.09
CA ARG A 434 -3.23 6.57 32.36
C ARG A 434 -4.25 7.66 32.07
N VAL A 435 -5.28 7.30 31.35
CA VAL A 435 -6.40 8.19 31.01
C VAL A 435 -7.70 7.57 31.53
N VAL A 436 -8.48 8.35 32.24
CA VAL A 436 -9.76 7.89 32.80
C VAL A 436 -10.92 8.43 31.97
N LEU A 437 -11.73 7.53 31.46
CA LEU A 437 -12.87 7.85 30.60
C LEU A 437 -14.04 8.39 31.46
N ARG A 438 -14.57 9.55 31.07
CA ARG A 438 -15.75 10.18 31.66
C ARG A 438 -16.95 10.12 30.70
N PRO A 439 -18.21 10.24 31.20
CA PRO A 439 -19.41 10.04 30.39
C PRO A 439 -19.47 10.86 29.10
N PRO A 440 -19.23 12.18 29.07
CA PRO A 440 -19.31 12.95 27.82
C PRO A 440 -18.32 12.49 26.78
N HIS A 441 -17.11 12.07 27.19
CA HIS A 441 -16.10 11.55 26.28
C HIS A 441 -16.45 10.16 25.77
N LYS A 442 -17.05 9.32 26.61
CA LYS A 442 -17.54 8.01 26.23
C LYS A 442 -18.59 8.12 25.13
N ASP A 443 -19.56 8.99 25.32
CA ASP A 443 -20.72 9.16 24.44
C ASP A 443 -20.34 9.76 23.09
N LEU A 444 -19.29 10.59 23.06
CA LEU A 444 -18.78 11.24 21.85
C LEU A 444 -17.59 10.52 21.20
N GLY A 445 -17.06 9.47 21.81
CA GLY A 445 -15.88 8.78 21.30
C GLY A 445 -14.62 9.66 21.31
N THR A 446 -14.44 10.49 22.35
CA THR A 446 -13.33 11.44 22.46
C THR A 446 -12.49 11.19 23.71
N LEU A 447 -11.25 11.71 23.74
CA LEU A 447 -10.42 11.80 24.95
C LEU A 447 -9.89 13.21 25.12
N PRO A 448 -9.90 13.75 26.38
CA PRO A 448 -9.35 15.07 26.66
C PRO A 448 -7.82 15.02 26.76
N LEU A 449 -7.14 16.01 26.21
CA LEU A 449 -5.68 16.13 26.33
C LEU A 449 -5.21 16.58 27.71
N CYS A 450 -6.10 17.14 28.55
CA CYS A 450 -5.74 17.59 29.91
C CYS A 450 -5.21 16.45 30.81
N GLN A 451 -5.54 15.19 30.52
CA GLN A 451 -5.02 14.04 31.26
C GLN A 451 -3.68 13.52 30.70
N ILE A 452 -3.20 14.09 29.61
CA ILE A 452 -2.00 13.65 28.90
C ILE A 452 -0.94 14.75 29.00
N PRO A 453 0.28 14.45 29.47
CA PRO A 453 1.33 15.45 29.61
C PRO A 453 1.69 16.13 28.29
N VAL A 454 1.97 17.43 28.32
CA VAL A 454 2.47 18.19 27.17
C VAL A 454 3.76 17.54 26.67
N GLY A 455 3.89 17.43 25.34
CA GLY A 455 5.02 16.76 24.69
C GLY A 455 4.90 15.24 24.63
N PHE A 456 3.80 14.64 25.11
CA PHE A 456 3.55 13.20 24.88
C PHE A 456 3.30 12.90 23.41
N PHE A 457 2.57 13.75 22.71
CA PHE A 457 2.43 13.76 21.26
C PHE A 457 3.32 14.86 20.67
N ALA A 458 3.58 14.81 19.36
CA ALA A 458 4.20 15.92 18.65
C ALA A 458 3.26 17.14 18.67
N ASP A 459 3.83 18.35 18.78
CA ASP A 459 3.03 19.57 18.85
C ASP A 459 2.58 20.07 17.47
N GLU A 460 3.28 19.65 16.40
CA GLU A 460 3.04 20.09 15.04
C GLU A 460 2.76 18.92 14.08
N PRO A 461 1.82 19.10 13.15
CA PRO A 461 0.86 20.20 13.03
C PRO A 461 -0.20 20.18 14.14
N PRO A 462 -0.96 21.26 14.39
CA PRO A 462 -1.97 21.30 15.46
C PRO A 462 -3.08 20.24 15.31
N LEU A 463 -3.39 19.85 14.10
CA LEU A 463 -4.33 18.78 13.79
C LEU A 463 -3.57 17.62 13.12
N GLN A 464 -3.57 16.48 13.78
CA GLN A 464 -2.81 15.30 13.36
C GLN A 464 -3.70 14.07 13.29
N GLN A 465 -3.39 13.18 12.38
CA GLN A 465 -3.91 11.81 12.42
C GLN A 465 -2.84 10.87 12.96
N ILE A 466 -3.18 10.07 13.97
CA ILE A 466 -2.29 9.10 14.61
C ILE A 466 -2.96 7.73 14.69
N THR A 467 -2.19 6.69 14.98
CA THR A 467 -2.69 5.32 15.10
C THR A 467 -2.66 4.86 16.55
N PHE A 468 -3.79 4.43 17.08
CA PHE A 468 -3.88 3.70 18.34
C PHE A 468 -3.93 2.19 18.07
N ILE A 469 -3.14 1.44 18.85
CA ILE A 469 -3.07 -0.03 18.78
C ILE A 469 -3.69 -0.56 20.08
N ASP A 470 -4.78 -1.28 19.97
CA ASP A 470 -5.49 -1.80 21.13
C ASP A 470 -4.89 -3.11 21.70
N GLU A 471 -5.51 -3.65 22.74
CA GLU A 471 -5.11 -4.89 23.41
C GLU A 471 -5.21 -6.14 22.51
N ASN A 472 -5.92 -6.06 21.38
CA ASN A 472 -6.05 -7.11 20.37
C ASN A 472 -5.13 -6.90 19.17
N ASN A 473 -4.22 -5.91 19.22
CA ASN A 473 -3.40 -5.42 18.12
C ASN A 473 -4.21 -4.88 16.93
N GLN A 474 -5.45 -4.46 17.15
CA GLN A 474 -6.24 -3.77 16.15
C GLN A 474 -5.82 -2.30 16.11
N GLU A 475 -5.64 -1.78 14.89
CA GLU A 475 -5.27 -0.39 14.65
C GLU A 475 -6.51 0.48 14.48
N HIS A 476 -6.52 1.61 15.17
CA HIS A 476 -7.56 2.63 15.11
C HIS A 476 -6.93 3.95 14.70
N GLU A 477 -7.31 4.46 13.53
CA GLU A 477 -6.91 5.81 13.11
C GLU A 477 -7.74 6.84 13.87
N VAL A 478 -7.06 7.71 14.61
CA VAL A 478 -7.68 8.73 15.44
C VAL A 478 -7.14 10.11 15.10
N TRP A 479 -7.94 11.13 15.37
CA TRP A 479 -7.57 12.51 15.15
C TRP A 479 -7.19 13.19 16.45
N LEU A 480 -6.00 13.71 16.53
CA LEU A 480 -5.48 14.53 17.60
C LEU A 480 -5.56 16.00 17.20
N ASN A 481 -6.33 16.81 17.94
CA ASN A 481 -6.42 18.24 17.68
C ASN A 481 -6.00 19.03 18.95
N HIS A 482 -4.83 19.65 18.88
CA HIS A 482 -4.30 20.48 19.97
C HIS A 482 -5.12 21.75 20.20
N SER A 483 -5.76 22.31 19.18
CA SER A 483 -6.57 23.52 19.30
C SER A 483 -7.86 23.27 20.07
N THR A 484 -8.52 22.12 19.85
CA THR A 484 -9.71 21.70 20.58
C THR A 484 -9.39 20.93 21.86
N ARG A 485 -8.13 20.56 22.08
CA ARG A 485 -7.64 19.73 23.19
C ARG A 485 -8.31 18.36 23.30
N LEU A 486 -8.64 17.77 22.13
CA LEU A 486 -9.34 16.48 22.05
C LEU A 486 -8.66 15.50 21.09
N ILE A 487 -8.80 14.22 21.42
CA ILE A 487 -8.61 13.11 20.48
C ILE A 487 -10.01 12.61 20.09
N TYR A 488 -10.24 12.38 18.79
CA TYR A 488 -11.50 11.96 18.20
C TYR A 488 -11.39 10.61 17.49
N GLY A 489 -12.50 9.92 17.28
CA GLY A 489 -12.57 8.70 16.48
C GLY A 489 -12.61 7.41 17.30
N LEU A 490 -12.94 7.48 18.61
CA LEU A 490 -12.98 6.33 19.51
C LEU A 490 -14.39 5.84 19.84
N PHE A 491 -15.42 6.30 19.13
CA PHE A 491 -16.82 5.98 19.44
C PHE A 491 -17.08 4.47 19.50
N ASP A 492 -16.66 3.72 18.46
CA ASP A 492 -16.88 2.28 18.40
C ASP A 492 -16.13 1.51 19.49
N LYS A 493 -14.99 2.03 19.94
CA LYS A 493 -14.21 1.46 21.04
C LYS A 493 -14.88 1.72 22.40
N PHE A 494 -15.53 2.87 22.59
CA PHE A 494 -16.09 3.28 23.87
C PHE A 494 -17.55 2.85 24.05
N ALA A 495 -18.33 2.76 22.98
CA ALA A 495 -19.75 2.41 23.03
C ALA A 495 -20.07 1.14 23.85
N PRO A 496 -19.33 0.01 23.73
CA PRO A 496 -19.62 -1.21 24.48
C PRO A 496 -19.15 -1.19 25.95
N LEU A 497 -18.43 -0.14 26.39
CA LEU A 497 -17.79 -0.15 27.70
C LEU A 497 -18.80 0.03 28.84
N SER A 498 -18.57 -0.70 29.92
CA SER A 498 -19.27 -0.57 31.20
C SER A 498 -18.24 -0.67 32.33
N PRO A 499 -18.32 0.15 33.36
CA PRO A 499 -19.34 1.19 33.66
C PRO A 499 -19.26 2.41 32.73
N PRO A 500 -20.25 3.31 32.74
CA PRO A 500 -20.29 4.49 31.87
C PRO A 500 -19.21 5.54 32.19
N SER A 501 -18.60 5.49 33.38
CA SER A 501 -17.52 6.37 33.82
C SER A 501 -16.51 5.62 34.64
N GLY A 502 -15.27 6.10 34.66
CA GLY A 502 -14.19 5.55 35.47
C GLY A 502 -13.38 4.43 34.84
N VAL A 503 -13.67 4.06 33.60
CA VAL A 503 -12.86 3.10 32.85
C VAL A 503 -11.48 3.69 32.58
N VAL A 504 -10.43 2.90 32.79
CA VAL A 504 -9.03 3.35 32.67
C VAL A 504 -8.39 2.74 31.42
N PHE A 505 -7.74 3.59 30.65
CA PHE A 505 -6.87 3.19 29.55
C PHE A 505 -5.41 3.52 29.87
N GLU A 506 -4.51 2.66 29.44
CA GLU A 506 -3.07 2.94 29.38
C GLU A 506 -2.69 3.34 27.96
N LEU A 507 -2.11 4.51 27.81
CA LEU A 507 -1.52 5.02 26.59
C LEU A 507 0.00 4.92 26.71
N GLU A 508 0.65 4.23 25.74
CA GLU A 508 2.10 3.98 25.75
C GLU A 508 2.70 4.32 24.38
N ARG A 509 3.83 5.02 24.37
CA ARG A 509 4.60 5.31 23.16
C ARG A 509 5.20 4.03 22.59
N THR A 510 5.25 3.95 21.25
CA THR A 510 5.99 2.90 20.53
C THR A 510 7.30 3.45 19.95
N ASP A 511 8.08 2.58 19.30
CA ASP A 511 9.27 3.01 18.55
C ASP A 511 8.92 3.85 17.31
N GLN A 512 7.65 3.83 16.88
CA GLN A 512 7.15 4.64 15.77
C GLN A 512 6.44 5.88 16.33
N PRO A 513 6.82 7.10 15.91
CA PRO A 513 6.37 8.34 16.54
C PRO A 513 4.88 8.64 16.33
N ASP A 514 4.25 8.04 15.31
CA ASP A 514 2.82 8.20 14.97
C ASP A 514 1.92 7.09 15.53
N ARG A 515 2.48 6.12 16.28
CA ARG A 515 1.78 4.93 16.77
C ARG A 515 1.90 4.80 18.27
N PHE A 516 0.77 4.50 18.93
CA PHE A 516 0.68 4.41 20.38
C PHE A 516 -0.13 3.18 20.76
N TYR A 517 0.31 2.44 21.77
CA TYR A 517 -0.55 1.44 22.37
C TYR A 517 -1.62 2.13 23.20
N PHE A 518 -2.86 1.73 23.02
CA PHE A 518 -4.03 2.23 23.73
C PHE A 518 -4.83 1.05 24.28
N ARG A 519 -4.52 0.65 25.50
CA ARG A 519 -4.99 -0.60 26.08
C ARG A 519 -6.00 -0.34 27.21
N LEU A 520 -7.11 -1.05 27.17
CA LEU A 520 -8.08 -1.09 28.25
C LEU A 520 -7.50 -1.82 29.46
N LEU A 521 -7.50 -1.17 30.64
CA LEU A 521 -7.10 -1.81 31.89
C LEU A 521 -8.31 -2.49 32.55
N LYS A 522 -8.04 -3.54 33.35
CA LYS A 522 -9.09 -4.26 34.10
C LYS A 522 -9.57 -3.48 35.33
N GLU A 523 -8.78 -2.52 35.77
CA GLU A 523 -9.10 -1.66 36.89
C GLU A 523 -9.94 -0.47 36.46
N THR A 524 -10.73 0.07 37.38
CA THR A 524 -11.46 1.33 37.22
C THR A 524 -10.96 2.35 38.23
N ASP A 525 -11.08 3.63 37.90
CA ASP A 525 -10.77 4.71 38.84
C ASP A 525 -11.87 4.81 39.94
N PRO A 526 -11.55 4.62 41.23
CA PRO A 526 -12.56 4.55 42.27
C PRO A 526 -13.29 5.90 42.51
N LEU A 527 -12.67 7.04 42.18
CA LEU A 527 -13.26 8.37 42.35
C LEU A 527 -14.15 8.78 41.19
N LEU A 528 -13.90 8.27 40.00
CA LEU A 528 -14.64 8.60 38.77
C LEU A 528 -15.58 7.50 38.30
N THR A 529 -15.62 6.36 38.99
CA THR A 529 -16.52 5.27 38.63
C THR A 529 -17.96 5.59 39.01
N ILE A 530 -18.83 5.63 38.02
CA ILE A 530 -20.29 5.75 38.17
C ILE A 530 -20.92 4.43 37.73
N THR A 531 -21.63 3.73 38.60
CA THR A 531 -22.33 2.51 38.22
C THR A 531 -23.49 2.80 37.26
N SER A 532 -23.92 1.85 36.46
CA SER A 532 -25.04 2.06 35.53
C SER A 532 -26.32 2.51 36.21
N SER A 533 -26.65 1.93 37.38
CA SER A 533 -27.82 2.33 38.16
C SER A 533 -27.70 3.75 38.74
N ARG A 534 -26.49 4.17 39.10
CA ARG A 534 -26.26 5.55 39.56
C ARG A 534 -26.36 6.52 38.38
N TYR A 535 -25.78 6.16 37.24
CA TYR A 535 -25.84 6.96 36.02
C TYR A 535 -27.28 7.23 35.58
N GLU A 536 -28.14 6.18 35.55
CA GLU A 536 -29.56 6.35 35.25
C GLU A 536 -30.29 7.32 36.21
N ARG A 537 -29.94 7.32 37.51
CA ARG A 537 -30.51 8.27 38.44
C ARG A 537 -30.06 9.72 38.19
N LEU A 538 -28.80 9.90 37.81
CA LEU A 538 -28.26 11.20 37.45
C LEU A 538 -28.90 11.72 36.14
N LEU A 539 -29.15 10.87 35.15
CA LEU A 539 -29.87 11.25 33.94
C LEU A 539 -31.32 11.67 34.23
N LYS A 540 -32.02 11.06 35.21
CA LYS A 540 -33.34 11.52 35.61
C LYS A 540 -33.27 12.90 36.28
N LEU A 541 -32.23 13.15 37.08
CA LEU A 541 -32.02 14.47 37.68
C LEU A 541 -31.68 15.53 36.61
N GLN A 542 -31.08 15.15 35.52
CA GLN A 542 -30.81 16.01 34.36
C GLN A 542 -32.08 16.60 33.76
N GLU A 543 -33.21 15.87 33.77
CA GLU A 543 -34.50 16.34 33.24
C GLU A 543 -35.02 17.59 34.03
N GLU A 544 -34.61 17.74 35.30
CA GLU A 544 -35.00 18.85 36.16
C GLU A 544 -33.89 19.91 36.30
N ALA A 545 -32.72 19.69 35.71
CA ALA A 545 -31.51 20.48 35.95
C ALA A 545 -31.68 21.97 35.62
N ASP A 546 -32.47 22.31 34.59
CA ASP A 546 -32.69 23.71 34.17
C ASP A 546 -33.44 24.55 35.23
N GLN A 547 -34.12 23.89 36.17
CA GLN A 547 -34.84 24.54 37.26
C GLN A 547 -34.07 24.57 38.59
N LEU A 548 -32.86 24.00 38.62
CA LEU A 548 -32.06 23.85 39.83
C LEU A 548 -30.74 24.62 39.70
N SER A 549 -30.35 25.32 40.79
CA SER A 549 -28.98 25.85 40.89
C SER A 549 -27.98 24.71 41.08
N THR A 550 -26.69 24.94 40.79
CA THR A 550 -25.63 23.98 41.07
C THR A 550 -25.54 23.59 42.54
N TYR A 551 -25.88 24.53 43.44
CA TYR A 551 -26.03 24.25 44.86
C TYR A 551 -27.08 23.16 45.12
N HIS A 552 -28.29 23.28 44.55
CA HIS A 552 -29.37 22.30 44.74
C HIS A 552 -29.03 20.95 44.10
N LEU A 553 -28.35 20.95 42.94
CA LEU A 553 -27.85 19.73 42.34
C LEU A 553 -26.87 19.00 43.26
N LEU A 554 -25.91 19.73 43.87
CA LEU A 554 -24.95 19.16 44.81
C LEU A 554 -25.63 18.60 46.05
N VAL A 555 -26.60 19.33 46.63
CA VAL A 555 -27.39 18.83 47.78
C VAL A 555 -28.08 17.52 47.43
N THR A 556 -28.74 17.45 46.25
CA THR A 556 -29.47 16.25 45.79
C THR A 556 -28.51 15.09 45.55
N ILE A 557 -27.38 15.35 44.92
CA ILE A 557 -26.34 14.35 44.65
C ILE A 557 -25.76 13.80 45.95
N MET A 558 -25.45 14.66 46.92
CA MET A 558 -24.81 14.27 48.18
C MET A 558 -25.75 13.48 49.12
N ARG A 559 -27.06 13.62 49.01
CA ARG A 559 -28.03 12.76 49.72
C ARG A 559 -27.88 11.28 49.39
N ASP A 560 -27.43 10.98 48.18
CA ASP A 560 -27.09 9.62 47.76
C ASP A 560 -25.71 9.13 48.26
N HIS A 561 -24.94 10.01 48.88
CA HIS A 561 -23.64 9.72 49.50
C HIS A 561 -23.64 9.87 51.03
N PRO A 562 -24.32 8.99 51.79
CA PRO A 562 -24.47 9.15 53.24
C PRO A 562 -23.16 9.06 54.02
N ARG A 563 -22.11 8.49 53.41
CA ARG A 563 -20.75 8.46 53.99
C ARG A 563 -19.88 9.64 53.54
N GLY A 564 -20.43 10.49 52.68
CA GLY A 564 -19.71 11.54 51.98
C GLY A 564 -19.04 11.07 50.71
N ALA A 565 -18.50 12.01 49.91
CA ALA A 565 -17.79 11.75 48.68
C ALA A 565 -16.65 12.75 48.48
N ASP A 566 -15.64 12.36 47.72
CA ASP A 566 -14.54 13.24 47.34
C ASP A 566 -14.99 14.26 46.29
N TYR A 567 -14.26 15.36 46.20
CA TYR A 567 -14.53 16.41 45.22
C TYR A 567 -14.63 15.89 43.80
N LEU A 568 -13.69 15.03 43.39
CA LEU A 568 -13.67 14.45 42.03
C LEU A 568 -14.95 13.66 41.74
N THR A 569 -15.43 12.86 42.69
CA THR A 569 -16.69 12.11 42.56
C THR A 569 -17.87 13.06 42.39
N LEU A 570 -17.99 14.08 43.26
CA LEU A 570 -19.08 15.05 43.20
C LEU A 570 -19.06 15.85 41.89
N HIS A 571 -17.89 16.32 41.49
CA HIS A 571 -17.72 17.08 40.26
C HIS A 571 -18.04 16.23 39.01
N ASN A 572 -17.62 14.95 38.98
CA ASN A 572 -17.94 14.03 37.89
C ASN A 572 -19.46 13.77 37.80
N GLU A 573 -20.15 13.55 38.93
CA GLU A 573 -21.60 13.34 38.97
C GLU A 573 -22.41 14.58 38.59
N VAL A 574 -21.99 15.77 39.05
CA VAL A 574 -22.60 17.05 38.63
C VAL A 574 -22.50 17.21 37.11
N ASN A 575 -21.35 16.87 36.51
CA ASN A 575 -21.13 16.99 35.08
C ASN A 575 -21.93 15.97 34.24
N VAL A 576 -22.44 14.89 34.83
CA VAL A 576 -23.45 14.04 34.17
C VAL A 576 -24.79 14.77 34.10
N VAL A 577 -25.17 15.47 35.18
CA VAL A 577 -26.47 16.16 35.26
C VAL A 577 -26.45 17.45 34.43
N ARG A 578 -25.45 18.29 34.65
CA ARG A 578 -25.25 19.54 33.92
C ARG A 578 -23.76 19.89 33.85
N ARG A 579 -23.29 20.21 32.67
CA ARG A 579 -21.91 20.66 32.48
C ARG A 579 -21.65 21.89 33.39
N THR A 580 -20.70 21.73 34.29
CA THR A 580 -20.41 22.71 35.33
C THR A 580 -18.90 22.91 35.45
N ARG A 581 -18.47 24.18 35.54
CA ARG A 581 -17.06 24.50 35.72
C ARG A 581 -16.57 23.96 37.07
N ARG A 582 -15.36 23.45 37.12
CA ARG A 582 -14.75 22.89 38.33
C ARG A 582 -14.67 23.93 39.48
N GLU A 583 -14.41 25.22 39.14
CA GLU A 583 -14.36 26.33 40.09
C GLU A 583 -15.72 26.58 40.75
N LEU A 584 -16.82 26.42 39.98
CA LEU A 584 -18.17 26.60 40.54
C LEU A 584 -18.50 25.49 41.55
N THR A 585 -18.23 24.23 41.22
CA THR A 585 -18.40 23.10 42.15
C THR A 585 -17.57 23.31 43.43
N ALA A 586 -16.30 23.68 43.29
CA ALA A 586 -15.38 23.93 44.40
C ALA A 586 -15.84 25.11 45.28
N SER A 587 -16.32 26.18 44.64
CA SER A 587 -16.81 27.38 45.32
C SER A 587 -18.04 27.07 46.17
N ILE A 588 -19.01 26.35 45.62
CA ILE A 588 -20.24 25.99 46.32
C ILE A 588 -19.92 25.09 47.52
N LEU A 589 -19.10 24.06 47.36
CA LEU A 589 -18.67 23.19 48.46
C LEU A 589 -17.96 23.98 49.57
N SER A 590 -17.20 25.01 49.22
CA SER A 590 -16.46 25.84 50.20
C SER A 590 -17.28 26.94 50.84
N ALA A 591 -18.32 27.45 50.13
CA ALA A 591 -19.09 28.64 50.56
C ALA A 591 -20.20 28.30 51.56
N TYR A 592 -20.83 27.13 51.43
CA TYR A 592 -22.01 26.80 52.19
C TYR A 592 -21.72 25.93 53.41
N PRO A 593 -22.33 26.21 54.62
CA PRO A 593 -22.06 25.45 55.83
C PRO A 593 -22.61 24.02 55.80
N CYS A 594 -23.61 23.74 54.95
CA CYS A 594 -24.14 22.39 54.79
C CYS A 594 -23.15 21.39 54.15
N PHE A 595 -22.10 21.88 53.48
CA PHE A 595 -21.03 21.04 52.96
C PHE A 595 -19.83 21.06 53.90
N GLU A 596 -19.65 19.96 54.61
CA GLU A 596 -18.59 19.85 55.62
C GLU A 596 -17.45 18.97 55.14
N LEU A 597 -16.24 19.55 55.04
CA LEU A 597 -15.04 18.77 54.77
C LEU A 597 -14.61 17.99 56.01
N HIS A 598 -14.52 16.69 55.94
CA HIS A 598 -14.12 15.83 57.05
C HIS A 598 -12.65 16.10 57.43
N LYS A 599 -12.38 16.31 58.70
CA LYS A 599 -11.01 16.56 59.20
C LYS A 599 -10.10 15.35 58.90
N GLY A 600 -9.00 15.64 58.21
CA GLY A 600 -7.99 14.62 57.87
C GLY A 600 -8.36 13.69 56.70
N SER A 601 -9.42 14.00 55.95
CA SER A 601 -9.85 13.26 54.77
C SER A 601 -10.33 14.24 53.69
N PRO A 602 -10.19 13.95 52.39
CA PRO A 602 -10.71 14.77 51.29
C PRO A 602 -12.23 14.62 51.10
N VAL A 603 -12.93 13.94 52.02
CA VAL A 603 -14.35 13.58 51.89
C VAL A 603 -15.24 14.71 52.38
N TRP A 604 -16.17 15.14 51.53
CA TRP A 604 -17.23 16.10 51.85
C TRP A 604 -18.48 15.34 52.31
N ARG A 605 -19.17 15.89 53.33
CA ARG A 605 -20.42 15.37 53.89
C ARG A 605 -21.50 16.43 53.85
N LEU A 606 -22.74 16.00 53.67
CA LEU A 606 -23.91 16.86 53.75
C LEU A 606 -24.42 16.92 55.20
N ASN A 607 -24.58 18.12 55.71
CA ASN A 607 -25.28 18.38 56.94
C ASN A 607 -26.68 18.93 56.63
N GLU A 608 -27.70 18.10 56.80
CA GLU A 608 -29.08 18.40 56.40
C GLU A 608 -29.63 19.60 57.21
N ASP A 609 -29.18 19.79 58.47
CA ASP A 609 -29.65 20.89 59.35
C ASP A 609 -29.11 22.26 58.91
N GLU A 610 -28.12 22.28 58.07
CA GLU A 610 -27.47 23.51 57.59
C GLU A 610 -27.87 23.85 56.12
N ILE A 611 -28.79 23.11 55.54
CA ILE A 611 -29.30 23.38 54.16
C ILE A 611 -30.05 24.75 54.23
N ASP A 612 -29.98 25.49 53.12
CA ASP A 612 -30.57 26.81 52.90
C ASP A 612 -30.06 27.94 53.89
N LYS A 613 -29.04 27.65 54.69
CA LYS A 613 -28.35 28.70 55.41
C LYS A 613 -27.51 29.55 54.45
N PRO A 614 -27.39 30.88 54.80
CA PRO A 614 -26.61 31.78 53.94
C PRO A 614 -25.13 31.39 53.91
N ILE A 615 -24.42 31.93 52.93
CA ILE A 615 -22.97 31.72 52.71
C ILE A 615 -22.22 31.93 54.04
N ALA A 616 -21.35 30.99 54.36
CA ALA A 616 -20.54 31.01 55.59
C ALA A 616 -19.72 32.31 55.70
N LYS A 617 -19.71 32.93 56.91
CA LYS A 617 -18.98 34.20 57.15
C LYS A 617 -17.52 34.13 56.72
N LYS A 618 -16.86 32.97 56.87
CA LYS A 618 -15.47 32.71 56.44
C LYS A 618 -15.23 32.75 54.94
N ALA A 619 -16.26 32.48 54.15
CA ALA A 619 -16.17 32.43 52.67
C ALA A 619 -16.46 33.82 52.06
N ARG A 620 -17.24 34.66 52.70
CA ARG A 620 -17.64 35.98 52.17
C ARG A 620 -16.49 36.87 51.65
N PRO A 621 -15.31 36.96 52.37
CA PRO A 621 -14.19 37.77 51.86
C PRO A 621 -13.61 37.32 50.51
N TYR A 622 -13.90 36.08 50.08
CA TYR A 622 -13.35 35.47 48.89
C TYR A 622 -14.34 35.43 47.72
N LEU A 623 -15.55 35.98 47.90
CA LEU A 623 -16.54 36.04 46.81
C LEU A 623 -16.00 36.87 45.64
N ILE A 624 -16.15 36.31 44.44
CA ILE A 624 -15.91 37.01 43.18
C ILE A 624 -17.28 37.44 42.67
N GLY A 625 -17.53 38.75 42.70
CA GLY A 625 -18.81 39.35 42.35
C GLY A 625 -18.92 39.79 40.95
#